data_e2404aa0025b041a2ffdb2653ce1aa26
#
_entry.id   e2404aa0025b041a2ffdb2653ce1aa26
#
_cell.length_a   1.000
_cell.length_b   1.000
_cell.length_c   1.000
_cell.angle_alpha   90.00
_cell.angle_beta   90.00
_cell.angle_gamma   90.00
#
_symmetry.space_group_name_H-M   'P 1'
#
loop_
_entity.id
_entity.type
_entity.pdbx_description
1 polymer ?
#
loop_
_entity_poly.entity_id
_entity_poly.type
_entity_poly.pdbx_seq_one_letter_code
_entity_poly.pdbx_strand_id
1 'polypeptide(L)'
;QISYFSEFLESELEAEKAQLKLKESSIGIIGCGAVGGDIAIQLAMAGVESFVLMDYDTVEEGDCARHMYYDRADIGRKKVEVLSDKLKAINGNIKTYISYAVYTPDTNMDAFLDMSSFVVCTADEPYLGYTANLTSQLCVPRNINHYIAGGFDAHLASTGELVIPYVTPCAACYATYFEHKLKDWKPEK
;
A
#
# COMPACT_ATOMS: atom_id res chain seq x y z
N GLN A 1 -21.86 -7.08 -1.80
CA GLN A 1 -20.93 -6.01 -2.26
C GLN A 1 -21.57 -5.10 -3.29
N ILE A 2 -22.26 -5.63 -4.32
CA ILE A 2 -22.96 -4.83 -5.35
C ILE A 2 -23.98 -3.89 -4.71
N SER A 3 -24.76 -4.35 -3.73
CA SER A 3 -25.75 -3.52 -3.03
C SER A 3 -25.11 -2.34 -2.27
N TYR A 4 -23.90 -2.49 -1.76
CA TYR A 4 -23.17 -1.39 -1.13
C TYR A 4 -22.78 -0.31 -2.16
N PHE A 5 -22.25 -0.71 -3.30
CA PHE A 5 -21.90 0.24 -4.35
C PHE A 5 -23.11 0.93 -4.98
N SER A 6 -24.27 0.25 -5.07
CA SER A 6 -25.49 0.84 -5.61
C SER A 6 -26.08 1.98 -4.76
N GLU A 7 -25.65 2.11 -3.48
CA GLU A 7 -26.02 3.26 -2.65
C GLU A 7 -25.29 4.55 -3.04
N PHE A 8 -24.13 4.44 -3.70
CA PHE A 8 -23.24 5.57 -4.02
C PHE A 8 -23.12 5.82 -5.52
N LEU A 9 -23.53 4.87 -6.35
CA LEU A 9 -23.45 4.96 -7.81
C LEU A 9 -24.85 5.13 -8.42
N GLU A 10 -24.90 5.72 -9.59
CA GLU A 10 -26.18 6.11 -10.23
C GLU A 10 -27.03 4.92 -10.67
N SER A 11 -26.44 3.72 -10.79
CA SER A 11 -27.17 2.53 -11.22
C SER A 11 -26.50 1.22 -10.73
N GLU A 12 -27.31 0.15 -10.70
CA GLU A 12 -26.82 -1.21 -10.40
C GLU A 12 -25.76 -1.67 -11.42
N LEU A 13 -25.93 -1.29 -12.70
CA LEU A 13 -24.92 -1.59 -13.73
C LEU A 13 -23.56 -0.93 -13.45
N GLU A 14 -23.54 0.27 -12.91
CA GLU A 14 -22.30 0.93 -12.51
C GLU A 14 -21.69 0.27 -11.27
N ALA A 15 -22.50 -0.17 -10.34
CA ALA A 15 -22.06 -0.94 -9.18
C ALA A 15 -21.44 -2.28 -9.59
N GLU A 16 -22.02 -2.99 -10.57
CA GLU A 16 -21.44 -4.21 -11.15
C GLU A 16 -20.10 -3.93 -11.83
N LYS A 17 -19.99 -2.88 -12.62
CA LYS A 17 -18.73 -2.47 -13.27
C LYS A 17 -17.65 -2.11 -12.26
N ALA A 18 -18.00 -1.40 -11.20
CA ALA A 18 -17.07 -1.06 -10.12
C ALA A 18 -16.56 -2.31 -9.41
N GLN A 19 -17.45 -3.26 -9.10
CA GLN A 19 -17.08 -4.54 -8.50
C GLN A 19 -16.17 -5.38 -9.42
N LEU A 20 -16.48 -5.43 -10.71
CA LEU A 20 -15.64 -6.13 -11.69
C LEU A 20 -14.26 -5.48 -11.79
N LYS A 21 -14.17 -4.17 -11.79
CA LYS A 21 -12.90 -3.43 -11.80
C LYS A 21 -12.05 -3.74 -10.57
N LEU A 22 -12.64 -3.84 -9.38
CA LEU A 22 -11.91 -4.27 -8.17
C LEU A 22 -11.39 -5.69 -8.32
N LYS A 23 -12.24 -6.60 -8.78
CA LYS A 23 -11.89 -8.00 -8.97
C LYS A 23 -10.73 -8.21 -9.95
N GLU A 24 -10.69 -7.44 -11.04
CA GLU A 24 -9.66 -7.48 -12.08
C GLU A 24 -8.38 -6.72 -11.68
N SER A 25 -8.44 -5.91 -10.64
CA SER A 25 -7.27 -5.14 -10.18
C SER A 25 -6.27 -6.04 -9.49
N SER A 26 -4.99 -5.73 -9.70
CA SER A 26 -3.87 -6.33 -8.96
C SER A 26 -3.17 -5.25 -8.13
N ILE A 27 -3.15 -5.43 -6.83
CA ILE A 27 -2.66 -4.42 -5.89
C ILE A 27 -1.28 -4.80 -5.38
N GLY A 28 -0.28 -3.98 -5.70
CA GLY A 28 1.05 -4.06 -5.10
C GLY A 28 1.06 -3.41 -3.72
N ILE A 29 1.50 -4.13 -2.69
CA ILE A 29 1.67 -3.63 -1.33
C ILE A 29 3.15 -3.65 -0.97
N ILE A 30 3.75 -2.49 -0.75
CA ILE A 30 5.12 -2.33 -0.27
C ILE A 30 5.05 -1.99 1.23
N GLY A 31 5.49 -2.92 2.07
CA GLY A 31 5.31 -2.90 3.52
C GLY A 31 4.03 -3.64 3.96
N CYS A 32 4.19 -4.80 4.57
CA CYS A 32 3.09 -5.63 5.10
C CYS A 32 2.96 -5.48 6.63
N GLY A 33 3.21 -4.29 7.12
CA GLY A 33 3.01 -3.90 8.51
C GLY A 33 1.53 -3.61 8.84
N ALA A 34 1.25 -2.94 9.96
CA ALA A 34 -0.10 -2.63 10.44
C ALA A 34 -0.95 -1.96 9.34
N VAL A 35 -0.43 -0.91 8.72
CA VAL A 35 -1.18 -0.14 7.72
C VAL A 35 -1.34 -0.91 6.42
N GLY A 36 -0.25 -1.47 5.88
CA GLY A 36 -0.29 -2.18 4.59
C GLY A 36 -1.12 -3.45 4.63
N GLY A 37 -1.02 -4.21 5.71
CA GLY A 37 -1.82 -5.41 5.91
C GLY A 37 -3.32 -5.11 6.09
N ASP A 38 -3.67 -4.08 6.87
CA ASP A 38 -5.06 -3.67 7.03
C ASP A 38 -5.68 -3.19 5.71
N ILE A 39 -4.93 -2.40 4.93
CA ILE A 39 -5.36 -1.99 3.59
C ILE A 39 -5.58 -3.22 2.70
N ALA A 40 -4.65 -4.17 2.68
CA ALA A 40 -4.78 -5.39 1.88
C ALA A 40 -6.01 -6.21 2.28
N ILE A 41 -6.25 -6.39 3.58
CA ILE A 41 -7.42 -7.11 4.10
C ILE A 41 -8.73 -6.42 3.70
N GLN A 42 -8.82 -5.11 3.87
CA GLN A 42 -10.02 -4.35 3.50
C GLN A 42 -10.27 -4.41 1.99
N LEU A 43 -9.23 -4.30 1.16
CA LEU A 43 -9.36 -4.44 -0.30
C LEU A 43 -9.79 -5.85 -0.71
N ALA A 44 -9.28 -6.90 -0.04
CA ALA A 44 -9.72 -8.27 -0.24
C ALA A 44 -11.21 -8.46 0.11
N MET A 45 -11.64 -7.88 1.24
CA MET A 45 -13.06 -7.87 1.64
C MET A 45 -13.93 -7.07 0.66
N ALA A 46 -13.39 -6.00 0.03
CA ALA A 46 -14.06 -5.23 -1.01
C ALA A 46 -14.13 -5.98 -2.36
N GLY A 47 -13.36 -7.07 -2.55
CA GLY A 47 -13.45 -7.92 -3.73
C GLY A 47 -12.24 -7.92 -4.64
N VAL A 48 -11.10 -7.35 -4.23
CA VAL A 48 -9.82 -7.51 -4.94
C VAL A 48 -9.36 -8.96 -4.82
N GLU A 49 -8.97 -9.57 -5.93
CA GLU A 49 -8.56 -10.99 -5.98
C GLU A 49 -7.08 -11.17 -6.37
N SER A 50 -6.29 -10.11 -6.55
CA SER A 50 -4.86 -10.21 -6.86
C SER A 50 -4.02 -9.25 -6.03
N PHE A 51 -2.99 -9.76 -5.37
CA PHE A 51 -2.07 -8.97 -4.56
C PHE A 51 -0.62 -9.34 -4.85
N VAL A 52 0.24 -8.32 -4.94
CA VAL A 52 1.69 -8.46 -5.01
C VAL A 52 2.26 -7.88 -3.72
N LEU A 53 2.81 -8.73 -2.85
CA LEU A 53 3.21 -8.38 -1.50
C LEU A 53 4.72 -8.27 -1.39
N MET A 54 5.23 -7.18 -0.85
CA MET A 54 6.66 -6.98 -0.60
C MET A 54 6.89 -6.54 0.84
N ASP A 55 7.71 -7.30 1.54
CA ASP A 55 8.24 -6.99 2.87
C ASP A 55 9.45 -7.89 3.14
N TYR A 56 10.38 -7.45 3.97
CA TYR A 56 11.54 -8.24 4.37
C TYR A 56 11.47 -8.73 5.83
N ASP A 57 10.45 -8.31 6.58
CA ASP A 57 10.32 -8.61 8.00
C ASP A 57 9.72 -10.00 8.28
N THR A 58 10.00 -10.45 9.49
CA THR A 58 9.30 -11.54 10.15
C THR A 58 8.39 -11.01 11.24
N VAL A 59 7.36 -11.77 11.58
CA VAL A 59 6.43 -11.41 12.66
C VAL A 59 7.14 -11.55 14.00
N GLU A 60 7.11 -10.50 14.80
CA GLU A 60 7.65 -10.44 16.15
C GLU A 60 6.53 -10.38 17.20
N GLU A 61 6.85 -10.63 18.47
CA GLU A 61 5.88 -10.57 19.57
C GLU A 61 5.21 -9.19 19.69
N GLY A 62 5.97 -8.10 19.45
CA GLY A 62 5.47 -6.73 19.44
C GLY A 62 4.46 -6.45 18.31
N ASP A 63 4.53 -7.19 17.22
CA ASP A 63 3.58 -7.04 16.12
C ASP A 63 2.19 -7.51 16.51
N CYS A 64 2.06 -8.56 17.32
CA CYS A 64 0.77 -9.08 17.77
C CYS A 64 -0.04 -8.07 18.63
N ALA A 65 0.60 -7.04 19.17
CA ALA A 65 -0.06 -6.00 19.97
C ALA A 65 -0.65 -4.85 19.12
N ARG A 66 -0.21 -4.70 17.87
CA ARG A 66 -0.55 -3.54 17.01
C ARG A 66 -1.06 -3.89 15.61
N HIS A 67 -1.09 -5.17 15.27
CA HIS A 67 -1.62 -5.66 14.00
C HIS A 67 -2.82 -6.57 14.27
N MET A 68 -3.96 -6.26 13.67
CA MET A 68 -5.19 -7.00 13.91
C MET A 68 -5.19 -8.42 13.30
N TYR A 69 -4.24 -8.74 12.44
CA TYR A 69 -4.22 -9.99 11.69
C TYR A 69 -3.04 -10.91 12.00
N TYR A 70 -2.06 -10.47 12.83
CA TYR A 70 -1.03 -11.35 13.36
C TYR A 70 -1.45 -11.93 14.71
N ASP A 71 -1.19 -13.19 14.92
CA ASP A 71 -1.37 -13.85 16.20
C ASP A 71 -0.05 -14.52 16.66
N ARG A 72 -0.03 -15.03 17.90
CA ARG A 72 1.17 -15.63 18.46
C ARG A 72 1.70 -16.85 17.70
N ALA A 73 0.85 -17.56 16.96
CA ALA A 73 1.26 -18.68 16.13
C ALA A 73 2.02 -18.24 14.87
N ASP A 74 1.90 -16.97 14.51
CA ASP A 74 2.60 -16.39 13.35
C ASP A 74 4.03 -15.91 13.67
N ILE A 75 4.42 -15.82 14.96
CA ILE A 75 5.74 -15.34 15.38
C ILE A 75 6.85 -16.15 14.71
N GLY A 76 7.81 -15.46 14.09
CA GLY A 76 8.93 -16.03 13.36
C GLY A 76 8.63 -16.35 11.87
N ARG A 77 7.39 -16.26 11.43
CA ARG A 77 7.04 -16.38 10.01
C ARG A 77 7.25 -15.05 9.28
N LYS A 78 7.53 -15.10 7.98
CA LYS A 78 7.65 -13.88 7.16
C LYS A 78 6.31 -13.16 7.07
N LYS A 79 6.30 -11.84 7.26
CA LYS A 79 5.08 -11.01 7.21
C LYS A 79 4.29 -11.21 5.92
N VAL A 80 4.97 -11.26 4.77
CA VAL A 80 4.35 -11.48 3.45
C VAL A 80 3.64 -12.84 3.34
N GLU A 81 4.19 -13.90 3.95
CA GLU A 81 3.58 -15.23 3.93
C GLU A 81 2.33 -15.28 4.81
N VAL A 82 2.41 -14.71 6.01
CA VAL A 82 1.25 -14.64 6.92
C VAL A 82 0.12 -13.83 6.30
N LEU A 83 0.42 -12.65 5.75
CA LEU A 83 -0.59 -11.83 5.09
C LEU A 83 -1.22 -12.56 3.90
N SER A 84 -0.41 -13.26 3.09
CA SER A 84 -0.92 -14.10 1.99
C SER A 84 -1.92 -15.14 2.47
N ASP A 85 -1.63 -15.83 3.58
CA ASP A 85 -2.54 -16.84 4.14
C ASP A 85 -3.84 -16.21 4.65
N LYS A 86 -3.75 -15.06 5.35
CA LYS A 86 -4.93 -14.33 5.83
C LYS A 86 -5.81 -13.84 4.66
N LEU A 87 -5.21 -13.33 3.58
CA LEU A 87 -5.94 -12.91 2.38
C LEU A 87 -6.69 -14.09 1.73
N LYS A 88 -6.03 -15.24 1.56
CA LYS A 88 -6.64 -16.46 1.02
C LYS A 88 -7.74 -17.03 1.92
N ALA A 89 -7.65 -16.83 3.22
CA ALA A 89 -8.71 -17.21 4.15
C ALA A 89 -9.98 -16.34 4.00
N ILE A 90 -9.87 -15.09 3.55
CA ILE A 90 -11.01 -14.21 3.25
C ILE A 90 -11.73 -14.68 1.99
N ASN A 91 -10.97 -15.00 0.94
CA ASN A 91 -11.51 -15.52 -0.31
C ASN A 91 -10.48 -16.47 -0.96
N GLY A 92 -10.85 -17.74 -1.10
CA GLY A 92 -9.98 -18.77 -1.68
C GLY A 92 -9.56 -18.53 -3.14
N ASN A 93 -10.22 -17.60 -3.85
CA ASN A 93 -9.83 -17.22 -5.22
C ASN A 93 -8.69 -16.22 -5.25
N ILE A 94 -8.30 -15.63 -4.12
CA ILE A 94 -7.24 -14.62 -4.07
C ILE A 94 -5.91 -15.23 -4.48
N LYS A 95 -5.26 -14.58 -5.43
CA LYS A 95 -3.90 -14.87 -5.87
C LYS A 95 -2.93 -13.89 -5.20
N THR A 96 -1.83 -14.44 -4.68
CA THR A 96 -0.78 -13.64 -4.05
C THR A 96 0.56 -13.95 -4.70
N TYR A 97 1.32 -12.92 -5.00
CA TYR A 97 2.72 -13.00 -5.41
C TYR A 97 3.57 -12.36 -4.32
N ILE A 98 4.61 -13.06 -3.87
CA ILE A 98 5.38 -12.66 -2.70
C ILE A 98 6.80 -12.28 -3.13
N SER A 99 7.24 -11.11 -2.71
CA SER A 99 8.62 -10.65 -2.76
C SER A 99 9.15 -10.47 -1.32
N TYR A 100 10.01 -11.36 -0.88
CA TYR A 100 10.69 -11.22 0.41
C TYR A 100 12.00 -10.46 0.19
N ALA A 101 11.92 -9.13 0.20
CA ALA A 101 13.04 -8.24 -0.11
C ALA A 101 12.93 -6.91 0.60
N VAL A 102 14.07 -6.29 0.86
CA VAL A 102 14.16 -4.90 1.35
C VAL A 102 13.80 -3.96 0.22
N TYR A 103 13.06 -2.90 0.51
CA TYR A 103 12.69 -1.89 -0.47
C TYR A 103 13.76 -0.80 -0.56
N THR A 104 14.64 -0.90 -1.56
CA THR A 104 15.75 0.04 -1.81
C THR A 104 15.85 0.35 -3.31
N PRO A 105 16.62 1.38 -3.70
CA PRO A 105 16.88 1.67 -5.12
C PRO A 105 17.55 0.53 -5.90
N ASP A 106 18.29 -0.33 -5.21
CA ASP A 106 18.98 -1.47 -5.81
C ASP A 106 18.08 -2.70 -5.95
N THR A 107 16.89 -2.67 -5.37
CA THR A 107 15.92 -3.76 -5.46
C THR A 107 15.27 -3.77 -6.84
N ASN A 108 15.38 -4.89 -7.54
CA ASN A 108 14.69 -5.03 -8.83
C ASN A 108 13.17 -5.10 -8.62
N MET A 109 12.49 -4.03 -9.03
CA MET A 109 11.04 -3.87 -8.89
C MET A 109 10.26 -4.20 -10.16
N ASP A 110 10.90 -4.58 -11.27
CA ASP A 110 10.23 -4.74 -12.56
C ASP A 110 9.08 -5.75 -12.48
N ALA A 111 9.35 -6.96 -12.01
CA ALA A 111 8.30 -7.99 -11.89
C ALA A 111 7.18 -7.58 -10.92
N PHE A 112 7.49 -6.88 -9.82
CA PHE A 112 6.50 -6.37 -8.87
C PHE A 112 5.58 -5.35 -9.55
N LEU A 113 6.16 -4.39 -10.28
CA LEU A 113 5.42 -3.30 -10.92
C LEU A 113 4.64 -3.80 -12.14
N ASP A 114 5.20 -4.71 -12.94
CA ASP A 114 4.52 -5.29 -14.10
C ASP A 114 3.26 -6.08 -13.72
N MET A 115 3.26 -6.68 -12.53
CA MET A 115 2.10 -7.39 -11.97
C MET A 115 1.12 -6.48 -11.24
N SER A 116 1.42 -5.19 -11.01
CA SER A 116 0.61 -4.29 -10.21
C SER A 116 -0.13 -3.27 -11.07
N SER A 117 -1.46 -3.23 -11.00
CA SER A 117 -2.26 -2.18 -11.62
C SER A 117 -2.37 -0.93 -10.74
N PHE A 118 -2.11 -1.06 -9.45
CA PHE A 118 -2.08 -0.01 -8.45
C PHE A 118 -1.07 -0.38 -7.37
N VAL A 119 -0.33 0.58 -6.85
CA VAL A 119 0.67 0.35 -5.78
C VAL A 119 0.30 1.12 -4.52
N VAL A 120 0.38 0.46 -3.39
CA VAL A 120 0.27 1.05 -2.04
C VAL A 120 1.64 0.93 -1.38
N CYS A 121 2.24 2.06 -1.02
CA CYS A 121 3.48 2.11 -0.26
C CYS A 121 3.20 2.52 1.19
N THR A 122 3.51 1.62 2.10
CA THR A 122 3.42 1.84 3.55
C THR A 122 4.76 1.62 4.24
N ALA A 123 5.82 1.34 3.45
CA ALA A 123 7.17 1.23 3.97
C ALA A 123 7.68 2.60 4.41
N ASP A 124 8.27 2.68 5.59
CA ASP A 124 8.74 3.91 6.23
C ASP A 124 10.24 3.89 6.58
N GLU A 125 10.97 2.87 6.16
CA GLU A 125 12.41 2.78 6.35
C GLU A 125 13.20 3.23 5.12
N PRO A 126 14.22 4.08 5.30
CA PRO A 126 14.69 4.72 6.53
C PRO A 126 13.77 5.84 7.03
N TYR A 127 12.90 6.38 6.19
CA TYR A 127 11.83 7.34 6.53
C TYR A 127 10.84 7.47 5.38
N LEU A 128 9.61 7.85 5.70
CA LEU A 128 8.48 7.87 4.76
C LEU A 128 8.76 8.68 3.49
N GLY A 129 9.39 9.86 3.60
CA GLY A 129 9.69 10.71 2.44
C GLY A 129 10.64 10.06 1.43
N TYR A 130 11.55 9.20 1.91
CA TYR A 130 12.45 8.44 1.05
C TYR A 130 11.70 7.38 0.25
N THR A 131 10.90 6.55 0.92
CA THR A 131 10.12 5.48 0.27
C THR A 131 9.05 6.06 -0.65
N ALA A 132 8.42 7.18 -0.27
CA ALA A 132 7.48 7.92 -1.10
C ALA A 132 8.13 8.40 -2.41
N ASN A 133 9.32 9.00 -2.32
CA ASN A 133 10.04 9.47 -3.50
C ASN A 133 10.46 8.32 -4.42
N LEU A 134 11.00 7.25 -3.84
CA LEU A 134 11.37 6.03 -4.59
C LEU A 134 10.16 5.42 -5.29
N THR A 135 9.02 5.31 -4.61
CA THR A 135 7.77 4.79 -5.19
C THR A 135 7.30 5.66 -6.37
N SER A 136 7.30 6.98 -6.20
CA SER A 136 6.91 7.89 -7.28
C SER A 136 7.87 7.83 -8.46
N GLN A 137 9.19 7.73 -8.23
CA GLN A 137 10.18 7.57 -9.30
C GLN A 137 9.97 6.29 -10.12
N LEU A 138 9.50 5.22 -9.49
CA LEU A 138 9.25 3.94 -10.14
C LEU A 138 7.89 3.87 -10.84
N CYS A 139 6.84 4.40 -10.20
CA CYS A 139 5.46 4.29 -10.67
C CYS A 139 5.08 5.35 -11.71
N VAL A 140 5.54 6.60 -11.58
CA VAL A 140 5.15 7.69 -12.50
C VAL A 140 5.56 7.41 -13.94
N PRO A 141 6.81 7.01 -14.25
CA PRO A 141 7.20 6.70 -15.64
C PRO A 141 6.44 5.52 -16.25
N ARG A 142 5.93 4.62 -15.40
CA ARG A 142 5.14 3.44 -15.81
C ARG A 142 3.64 3.70 -15.87
N ASN A 143 3.22 4.94 -15.59
CA ASN A 143 1.81 5.34 -15.52
C ASN A 143 0.99 4.47 -14.52
N ILE A 144 1.62 4.06 -13.41
CA ILE A 144 0.97 3.28 -12.35
C ILE A 144 0.46 4.25 -11.28
N ASN A 145 -0.85 4.25 -11.05
CA ASN A 145 -1.45 4.97 -9.93
C ASN A 145 -0.95 4.37 -8.61
N HIS A 146 -0.64 5.24 -7.65
CA HIS A 146 -0.13 4.75 -6.38
C HIS A 146 -0.59 5.62 -5.21
N TYR A 147 -0.63 4.99 -4.06
CA TYR A 147 -0.95 5.63 -2.79
C TYR A 147 0.25 5.52 -1.85
N ILE A 148 0.66 6.64 -1.31
CA ILE A 148 1.65 6.70 -0.24
C ILE A 148 0.90 6.84 1.07
N ALA A 149 1.03 5.88 1.96
CA ALA A 149 0.38 5.94 3.26
C ALA A 149 0.94 7.11 4.07
N GLY A 150 0.07 7.74 4.84
CA GLY A 150 0.46 8.79 5.77
C GLY A 150 1.25 8.24 6.94
N GLY A 151 2.07 9.09 7.52
CA GLY A 151 2.77 8.83 8.76
C GLY A 151 2.03 9.39 9.97
N PHE A 152 2.40 8.89 11.13
CA PHE A 152 2.00 9.44 12.41
C PHE A 152 3.27 9.73 13.21
N ASP A 153 3.50 11.00 13.51
CA ASP A 153 4.39 11.39 14.59
C ASP A 153 3.52 11.88 15.75
N ALA A 154 3.97 11.79 16.97
CA ALA A 154 3.19 12.03 18.20
C ALA A 154 2.25 13.27 18.18
N HIS A 155 2.35 14.15 17.19
CA HIS A 155 1.63 15.42 17.10
C HIS A 155 0.82 15.59 15.82
N LEU A 156 1.23 14.95 14.71
CA LEU A 156 0.62 15.11 13.40
C LEU A 156 0.36 13.75 12.77
N ALA A 157 -0.83 13.58 12.21
CA ALA A 157 -1.18 12.44 11.37
C ALA A 157 -1.45 12.93 9.96
N SER A 158 -0.92 12.21 8.96
CA SER A 158 -1.23 12.40 7.55
C SER A 158 -2.10 11.24 7.07
N THR A 159 -3.14 11.54 6.33
CA THR A 159 -4.00 10.51 5.70
C THR A 159 -3.32 9.82 4.51
N GLY A 160 -2.18 10.35 4.07
CA GLY A 160 -1.47 9.87 2.88
C GLY A 160 -1.90 10.58 1.61
N GLU A 161 -1.31 10.17 0.49
CA GLU A 161 -1.41 10.85 -0.79
C GLU A 161 -1.70 9.87 -1.92
N LEU A 162 -2.75 10.16 -2.69
CA LEU A 162 -3.03 9.47 -3.94
C LEU A 162 -2.30 10.18 -5.08
N VAL A 163 -1.40 9.47 -5.74
CA VAL A 163 -0.70 9.94 -6.92
C VAL A 163 -1.28 9.30 -8.18
N ILE A 164 -1.84 10.14 -9.03
CA ILE A 164 -2.27 9.79 -10.39
C ILE A 164 -1.21 10.41 -11.32
N PRO A 165 -0.38 9.61 -12.01
CA PRO A 165 0.69 10.11 -12.84
C PRO A 165 0.23 11.20 -13.81
N TYR A 166 0.98 12.30 -13.86
CA TYR A 166 0.71 13.46 -14.73
C TYR A 166 -0.59 14.24 -14.41
N VAL A 167 -1.37 13.84 -13.40
CA VAL A 167 -2.62 14.50 -13.00
C VAL A 167 -2.50 15.15 -11.63
N THR A 168 -1.97 14.44 -10.65
CA THR A 168 -1.75 14.95 -9.30
C THR A 168 -0.26 15.15 -9.01
N PRO A 169 0.10 15.98 -8.02
CA PRO A 169 1.49 16.06 -7.55
C PRO A 169 2.00 14.68 -7.10
N CYS A 170 3.26 14.38 -7.39
CA CYS A 170 3.96 13.22 -6.87
C CYS A 170 4.87 13.60 -5.68
N ALA A 171 5.51 12.63 -5.04
CA ALA A 171 6.37 12.88 -3.89
C ALA A 171 7.49 13.91 -4.17
N ALA A 172 8.09 13.91 -5.36
CA ALA A 172 9.08 14.91 -5.75
C ALA A 172 8.50 16.34 -5.85
N CYS A 173 7.25 16.47 -6.33
CA CYS A 173 6.54 17.76 -6.36
C CYS A 173 6.33 18.31 -4.95
N TYR A 174 5.91 17.44 -4.02
CA TYR A 174 5.74 17.82 -2.61
C TYR A 174 7.08 18.20 -1.97
N ALA A 175 8.13 17.41 -2.17
CA ALA A 175 9.46 17.71 -1.65
C ALA A 175 9.93 19.10 -2.11
N THR A 176 9.87 19.39 -3.41
CA THR A 176 10.23 20.70 -3.97
C THR A 176 9.39 21.84 -3.38
N TYR A 177 8.07 21.62 -3.22
CA TYR A 177 7.19 22.62 -2.61
C TYR A 177 7.58 22.91 -1.15
N PHE A 178 7.80 21.87 -0.36
CA PHE A 178 8.18 22.04 1.05
C PHE A 178 9.57 22.64 1.23
N GLU A 179 10.56 22.24 0.43
CA GLU A 179 11.89 22.86 0.43
C GLU A 179 11.79 24.37 0.20
N HIS A 180 10.96 24.80 -0.76
CA HIS A 180 10.77 26.21 -1.05
C HIS A 180 10.01 26.95 0.07
N LYS A 181 8.96 26.33 0.62
CA LYS A 181 8.13 26.94 1.67
C LYS A 181 8.79 26.97 3.03
N LEU A 182 9.61 25.97 3.35
CA LEU A 182 10.24 25.80 4.65
C LEU A 182 11.71 26.27 4.69
N LYS A 183 12.21 26.90 3.62
CA LYS A 183 13.62 27.27 3.52
C LYS A 183 14.10 28.16 4.70
N ASP A 184 13.20 28.98 5.27
CA ASP A 184 13.48 29.87 6.39
C ASP A 184 12.98 29.29 7.74
N TRP A 185 12.35 28.09 7.72
CA TRP A 185 11.85 27.44 8.93
C TRP A 185 13.00 26.83 9.74
N LYS A 186 12.98 27.05 11.04
CA LYS A 186 13.90 26.43 11.99
C LYS A 186 13.07 25.72 13.06
N PRO A 187 13.44 24.48 13.44
CA PRO A 187 12.78 23.81 14.53
C PRO A 187 12.94 24.63 15.81
N GLU A 188 11.85 24.85 16.53
CA GLU A 188 11.91 25.36 17.89
C GLU A 188 12.50 24.26 18.78
N LYS A 189 13.46 24.64 19.65
CA LYS A 189 14.14 23.72 20.57
C LYS A 189 13.27 23.44 21.77
#